data_65040819bb47b2a02e35c3705116004d
#
_entry.id   65040819bb47b2a02e35c3705116004d
#
_cell.length_a   1.000
_cell.length_b   1.000
_cell.length_c   1.000
_cell.angle_alpha   90.00
_cell.angle_beta   90.00
_cell.angle_gamma   90.00
#
_symmetry.space_group_name_H-M   'P 1'
#
loop_
_entity.id
_entity.type
_entity.pdbx_description
1 polymer ?
#
loop_
_entity_poly.entity_id
_entity_poly.type
_entity_poly.pdbx_seq_one_letter_code
_entity_poly.pdbx_strand_id
1 'polypeptide(L)'
;FPTFLSVTNNVSGQGYFPATTAPFKVNAGATSLPNTTSSFGQARFEQAYADLHLLDDQLRISSPYSSQMEDLDDFYAQAKGLMYNPAVTQAFALSTTDRARYGNTGFGNSCLLAKQMLQSNQGTRFIQLDIGGWDMHSNIYAANSLPARTTELDNGVSELLADLEATGLLNETLVVMMGEFGRTVSNVNAAAGRDHHLQQFCVFAGAGTRGGRAIGSTDATGNNVAESGWSRGRTIRMEDVEATIYSALGIDWTTVRYDDPLKRGFEYVPFGPADVYGPINELWI
;
A
#
# COMPACT_ATOMS: atom_id res chain seq x y z
N PHE A 1 3.42 -14.68 5.52
CA PHE A 1 3.06 -13.93 4.31
C PHE A 1 4.11 -12.86 4.03
N PRO A 2 4.18 -12.34 2.79
CA PRO A 2 5.05 -11.23 2.46
C PRO A 2 4.77 -10.02 3.36
N THR A 3 5.82 -9.37 3.82
CA THR A 3 5.73 -8.19 4.68
C THR A 3 5.05 -7.02 3.97
N PHE A 4 5.35 -6.86 2.68
CA PHE A 4 4.73 -5.88 1.81
C PHE A 4 3.87 -6.56 0.73
N LEU A 5 2.55 -6.38 0.81
CA LEU A 5 1.58 -6.81 -0.19
C LEU A 5 1.18 -5.61 -1.06
N SER A 6 1.31 -5.75 -2.37
CA SER A 6 0.85 -4.75 -3.33
C SER A 6 -0.27 -5.34 -4.18
N VAL A 7 -1.49 -4.81 -4.01
CA VAL A 7 -2.67 -5.18 -4.82
C VAL A 7 -2.85 -4.14 -5.93
N THR A 8 -1.77 -3.91 -6.66
CA THR A 8 -1.68 -2.96 -7.76
C THR A 8 -0.55 -3.37 -8.71
N ASN A 9 -0.62 -2.93 -9.95
CA ASN A 9 0.48 -3.07 -10.91
C ASN A 9 1.47 -1.88 -10.88
N ASN A 10 1.14 -0.82 -10.13
CA ASN A 10 1.88 0.45 -10.08
C ASN A 10 2.77 0.53 -8.83
N VAL A 11 3.63 -0.44 -8.63
CA VAL A 11 4.59 -0.43 -7.53
C VAL A 11 6.00 -0.67 -8.07
N SER A 12 6.96 0.11 -7.57
CA SER A 12 8.38 -0.10 -7.85
C SER A 12 8.85 -1.40 -7.21
N GLY A 13 9.91 -1.99 -7.76
CA GLY A 13 10.62 -3.10 -7.12
C GLY A 13 11.41 -2.64 -5.91
N GLN A 14 12.08 -3.57 -5.24
CA GLN A 14 12.87 -3.32 -4.04
C GLN A 14 14.16 -2.50 -4.29
N GLY A 15 14.52 -2.26 -5.56
CA GLY A 15 15.77 -1.56 -5.89
C GLY A 15 16.98 -2.36 -5.43
N TYR A 16 17.87 -1.73 -4.64
CA TYR A 16 19.08 -2.36 -4.09
C TYR A 16 18.84 -3.09 -2.75
N PHE A 17 17.64 -3.05 -2.21
CA PHE A 17 17.29 -3.77 -0.99
C PHE A 17 17.24 -5.29 -1.21
N PRO A 18 17.40 -6.11 -0.15
CA PRO A 18 17.28 -7.56 -0.26
C PRO A 18 15.96 -8.00 -0.90
N ALA A 19 15.99 -9.13 -1.60
CA ALA A 19 14.83 -9.72 -2.26
C ALA A 19 13.61 -9.90 -1.34
N THR A 20 13.86 -10.19 -0.06
CA THR A 20 12.83 -10.34 0.98
C THR A 20 11.99 -9.08 1.23
N THR A 21 12.48 -7.90 0.80
CA THR A 21 11.77 -6.62 0.90
C THR A 21 10.96 -6.29 -0.35
N ALA A 22 11.05 -7.11 -1.40
CA ALA A 22 10.29 -6.90 -2.62
C ALA A 22 8.79 -6.89 -2.36
N PRO A 23 8.03 -5.97 -2.99
CA PRO A 23 6.58 -6.00 -2.89
C PRO A 23 6.04 -7.27 -3.56
N PHE A 24 5.24 -8.02 -2.83
CA PHE A 24 4.52 -9.18 -3.37
C PHE A 24 3.28 -8.69 -4.12
N LYS A 25 3.32 -8.81 -5.43
CA LYS A 25 2.27 -8.28 -6.31
C LYS A 25 1.12 -9.26 -6.48
N VAL A 26 -0.09 -8.76 -6.25
CA VAL A 26 -1.34 -9.48 -6.48
C VAL A 26 -2.23 -8.65 -7.40
N ASN A 27 -2.86 -9.26 -8.37
CA ASN A 27 -3.79 -8.56 -9.24
C ASN A 27 -4.99 -8.03 -8.47
N ALA A 28 -5.43 -6.81 -8.79
CA ALA A 28 -6.63 -6.24 -8.21
C ALA A 28 -7.84 -7.16 -8.42
N GLY A 29 -8.56 -7.42 -7.33
CA GLY A 29 -9.72 -8.30 -7.35
C GLY A 29 -9.41 -9.79 -7.45
N ALA A 30 -8.16 -10.22 -7.25
CA ALA A 30 -7.81 -11.64 -7.20
C ALA A 30 -8.63 -12.38 -6.12
N THR A 31 -9.18 -13.52 -6.49
CA THR A 31 -9.96 -14.40 -5.60
C THR A 31 -9.22 -15.71 -5.31
N SER A 32 -8.01 -15.84 -5.79
CA SER A 32 -7.11 -16.96 -5.52
C SER A 32 -5.68 -16.53 -5.81
N LEU A 33 -4.73 -17.16 -5.15
CA LEU A 33 -3.32 -17.05 -5.49
C LEU A 33 -2.95 -18.23 -6.42
N PRO A 34 -2.45 -17.97 -7.63
CA PRO A 34 -2.04 -19.06 -8.54
C PRO A 34 -0.78 -19.76 -8.04
N ASN A 35 -0.53 -20.95 -8.52
CA ASN A 35 0.70 -21.73 -8.27
C ASN A 35 0.97 -22.06 -6.78
N THR A 36 -0.07 -22.11 -5.95
CA THR A 36 0.04 -22.51 -4.55
C THR A 36 0.10 -24.01 -4.35
N THR A 37 -0.02 -24.80 -5.43
CA THR A 37 0.11 -26.25 -5.43
C THR A 37 0.82 -26.72 -6.68
N SER A 38 1.56 -27.84 -6.59
CA SER A 38 2.16 -28.51 -7.75
C SER A 38 1.20 -29.56 -8.33
N SER A 39 1.16 -29.68 -9.65
CA SER A 39 0.41 -30.72 -10.34
C SER A 39 0.86 -32.17 -9.99
N PHE A 40 2.07 -32.30 -9.48
CA PHE A 40 2.65 -33.59 -9.07
C PHE A 40 2.40 -33.93 -7.59
N GLY A 41 1.69 -33.07 -6.86
CA GLY A 41 1.45 -33.18 -5.42
C GLY A 41 2.61 -32.71 -4.54
N GLN A 42 2.30 -32.52 -3.26
CA GLN A 42 3.21 -31.90 -2.28
C GLN A 42 4.50 -32.72 -2.07
N ALA A 43 4.38 -34.02 -1.83
CA ALA A 43 5.53 -34.89 -1.54
C ALA A 43 6.57 -34.87 -2.67
N ARG A 44 6.11 -34.94 -3.93
CA ARG A 44 7.00 -34.91 -5.08
C ARG A 44 7.61 -33.50 -5.29
N PHE A 45 6.87 -32.46 -5.01
CA PHE A 45 7.38 -31.09 -5.04
C PHE A 45 8.50 -30.90 -4.01
N GLU A 46 8.29 -31.32 -2.76
CA GLU A 46 9.27 -31.21 -1.68
C GLU A 46 10.54 -31.98 -1.99
N GLN A 47 10.41 -33.20 -2.56
CA GLN A 47 11.56 -33.98 -2.97
C GLN A 47 12.34 -33.29 -4.10
N ALA A 48 11.65 -32.81 -5.14
CA ALA A 48 12.30 -32.08 -6.25
C ALA A 48 12.98 -30.80 -5.79
N TYR A 49 12.40 -30.09 -4.82
CA TYR A 49 13.00 -28.90 -4.22
C TYR A 49 14.27 -29.25 -3.44
N ALA A 50 14.26 -30.34 -2.66
CA ALA A 50 15.43 -30.81 -1.94
C ALA A 50 16.55 -31.28 -2.88
N ASP A 51 16.20 -32.00 -3.95
CA ASP A 51 17.13 -32.46 -4.99
C ASP A 51 17.78 -31.29 -5.73
N LEU A 52 17.01 -30.22 -6.00
CA LEU A 52 17.53 -29.00 -6.61
C LEU A 52 18.63 -28.39 -5.74
N HIS A 53 18.39 -28.21 -4.43
CA HIS A 53 19.39 -27.70 -3.51
C HIS A 53 20.60 -28.60 -3.38
N LEU A 54 20.40 -29.91 -3.33
CA LEU A 54 21.52 -30.87 -3.26
C LEU A 54 22.48 -30.75 -4.46
N LEU A 55 21.93 -30.50 -5.66
CA LEU A 55 22.72 -30.36 -6.88
C LEU A 55 23.37 -28.98 -7.02
N ASP A 56 22.69 -27.96 -6.56
CA ASP A 56 22.99 -26.56 -6.89
C ASP A 56 23.84 -25.86 -5.82
N ASP A 57 23.63 -26.19 -4.52
CA ASP A 57 24.31 -25.50 -3.41
C ASP A 57 25.84 -25.65 -3.49
N GLN A 58 26.34 -26.79 -3.93
CA GLN A 58 27.78 -26.99 -4.09
C GLN A 58 28.38 -26.13 -5.22
N LEU A 59 27.63 -25.88 -6.29
CA LEU A 59 28.08 -25.01 -7.40
C LEU A 59 28.04 -23.55 -7.02
N ARG A 60 27.23 -23.17 -6.01
CA ARG A 60 27.04 -21.79 -5.56
C ARG A 60 28.19 -21.28 -4.70
N ILE A 61 28.86 -22.15 -3.92
CA ILE A 61 29.96 -21.79 -3.01
C ILE A 61 31.08 -21.03 -3.72
N SER A 62 31.33 -21.32 -4.98
CA SER A 62 32.36 -20.67 -5.80
C SER A 62 31.82 -19.77 -6.91
N SER A 63 30.55 -19.48 -6.91
CA SER A 63 29.93 -18.65 -7.96
C SER A 63 30.32 -17.19 -7.83
N PRO A 64 30.73 -16.51 -8.92
CA PRO A 64 30.93 -15.06 -8.91
C PRO A 64 29.62 -14.27 -8.71
N TYR A 65 28.46 -14.94 -8.75
CA TYR A 65 27.12 -14.39 -8.59
C TYR A 65 26.49 -14.73 -7.24
N SER A 66 27.29 -14.97 -6.20
CA SER A 66 26.84 -15.47 -4.89
C SER A 66 25.64 -14.70 -4.33
N SER A 67 25.71 -13.37 -4.29
CA SER A 67 24.61 -12.54 -3.75
C SER A 67 23.34 -12.62 -4.59
N GLN A 68 23.45 -12.71 -5.91
CA GLN A 68 22.29 -12.86 -6.79
C GLN A 68 21.65 -14.25 -6.66
N MET A 69 22.45 -15.25 -6.34
CA MET A 69 21.96 -16.60 -6.07
C MET A 69 21.28 -16.70 -4.72
N GLU A 70 21.77 -15.96 -3.70
CA GLU A 70 21.10 -15.81 -2.41
C GLU A 70 19.74 -15.15 -2.56
N ASP A 71 19.63 -14.06 -3.34
CA ASP A 71 18.36 -13.42 -3.65
C ASP A 71 17.37 -14.39 -4.31
N LEU A 72 17.84 -15.24 -5.22
CA LEU A 72 17.01 -16.25 -5.87
C LEU A 72 16.50 -17.29 -4.88
N ASP A 73 17.34 -17.75 -3.96
CA ASP A 73 16.93 -18.67 -2.90
C ASP A 73 15.89 -18.07 -1.96
N ASP A 74 16.05 -16.81 -1.61
CA ASP A 74 15.08 -16.08 -0.83
C ASP A 74 13.71 -16.02 -1.52
N PHE A 75 13.67 -15.78 -2.83
CA PHE A 75 12.42 -15.84 -3.59
C PHE A 75 11.83 -17.24 -3.64
N TYR A 76 12.64 -18.28 -3.84
CA TYR A 76 12.17 -19.67 -3.79
C TYR A 76 11.64 -20.05 -2.41
N ALA A 77 12.33 -19.65 -1.34
CA ALA A 77 11.90 -19.92 0.03
C ALA A 77 10.57 -19.22 0.35
N GLN A 78 10.40 -17.96 -0.07
CA GLN A 78 9.15 -17.21 0.08
C GLN A 78 8.01 -17.88 -0.72
N ALA A 79 8.25 -18.25 -1.98
CA ALA A 79 7.26 -18.91 -2.81
C ALA A 79 6.85 -20.27 -2.21
N LYS A 80 7.82 -21.06 -1.74
CA LYS A 80 7.55 -22.34 -1.06
C LYS A 80 6.73 -22.15 0.21
N GLY A 81 7.00 -21.09 1.00
CA GLY A 81 6.24 -20.75 2.21
C GLY A 81 4.76 -20.41 1.95
N LEU A 82 4.43 -20.01 0.72
CA LEU A 82 3.03 -19.79 0.29
C LEU A 82 2.37 -21.06 -0.25
N MET A 83 3.16 -22.03 -0.75
CA MET A 83 2.62 -23.28 -1.30
C MET A 83 2.11 -24.19 -0.19
N TYR A 84 1.01 -24.87 -0.46
CA TYR A 84 0.35 -25.80 0.46
C TYR A 84 0.01 -25.19 1.84
N ASN A 85 -0.05 -23.86 1.94
CA ASN A 85 -0.36 -23.14 3.17
C ASN A 85 -1.87 -22.87 3.25
N PRO A 86 -2.62 -23.50 4.18
CA PRO A 86 -4.05 -23.32 4.31
C PRO A 86 -4.44 -21.85 4.61
N ALA A 87 -3.60 -21.10 5.34
CA ALA A 87 -3.86 -19.72 5.65
C ALA A 87 -3.84 -18.83 4.39
N VAL A 88 -2.98 -19.16 3.39
CA VAL A 88 -2.98 -18.50 2.08
C VAL A 88 -4.31 -18.75 1.37
N THR A 89 -4.70 -20.03 1.27
CA THR A 89 -5.96 -20.41 0.61
C THR A 89 -7.15 -19.70 1.27
N GLN A 90 -7.19 -19.65 2.59
CA GLN A 90 -8.27 -19.00 3.35
C GLN A 90 -8.27 -17.49 3.13
N ALA A 91 -7.12 -16.82 3.14
CA ALA A 91 -7.03 -15.39 2.94
C ALA A 91 -7.49 -14.94 1.55
N PHE A 92 -7.35 -15.78 0.53
CA PHE A 92 -7.84 -15.52 -0.82
C PHE A 92 -9.26 -16.06 -1.09
N ALA A 93 -9.89 -16.75 -0.14
CA ALA A 93 -11.25 -17.26 -0.29
C ALA A 93 -12.30 -16.17 -0.06
N LEU A 94 -12.42 -15.23 -1.00
CA LEU A 94 -13.38 -14.13 -0.94
C LEU A 94 -14.80 -14.65 -1.19
N SER A 95 -15.66 -14.66 -0.16
CA SER A 95 -17.04 -15.12 -0.31
C SER A 95 -17.86 -14.21 -1.24
N THR A 96 -18.86 -14.75 -1.92
CA THR A 96 -19.76 -13.98 -2.77
C THR A 96 -20.50 -12.90 -1.96
N THR A 97 -20.89 -13.20 -0.73
CA THR A 97 -21.57 -12.28 0.17
C THR A 97 -20.69 -11.12 0.56
N ASP A 98 -19.44 -11.37 0.97
CA ASP A 98 -18.52 -10.30 1.34
C ASP A 98 -18.14 -9.45 0.12
N ARG A 99 -17.88 -10.08 -1.03
CA ARG A 99 -17.64 -9.34 -2.27
C ARG A 99 -18.79 -8.40 -2.64
N ALA A 100 -20.05 -8.84 -2.44
CA ALA A 100 -21.21 -7.99 -2.68
C ALA A 100 -21.26 -6.78 -1.73
N ARG A 101 -20.91 -6.96 -0.45
CA ARG A 101 -20.79 -5.85 0.52
C ARG A 101 -19.78 -4.82 0.05
N TYR A 102 -18.61 -5.24 -0.40
CA TYR A 102 -17.53 -4.39 -0.90
C TYR A 102 -17.78 -3.84 -2.34
N GLY A 103 -19.01 -3.95 -2.86
CA GLY A 103 -19.42 -3.45 -4.17
C GLY A 103 -19.07 -4.36 -5.35
N ASN A 104 -18.45 -5.54 -5.11
CA ASN A 104 -18.08 -6.55 -6.11
C ASN A 104 -17.27 -6.00 -7.30
N THR A 105 -16.44 -5.00 -7.06
CA THR A 105 -15.49 -4.40 -8.02
C THR A 105 -14.08 -4.90 -7.80
N GLY A 106 -13.16 -4.60 -8.72
CA GLY A 106 -11.74 -4.91 -8.53
C GLY A 106 -11.18 -4.28 -7.27
N PHE A 107 -11.43 -2.99 -7.06
CA PHE A 107 -10.96 -2.26 -5.87
C PHE A 107 -11.63 -2.75 -4.58
N GLY A 108 -12.97 -2.95 -4.58
CA GLY A 108 -13.68 -3.48 -3.43
C GLY A 108 -13.16 -4.86 -3.00
N ASN A 109 -12.92 -5.75 -3.96
CA ASN A 109 -12.31 -7.06 -3.68
C ASN A 109 -10.88 -6.93 -3.16
N SER A 110 -10.12 -5.92 -3.59
CA SER A 110 -8.78 -5.63 -3.05
C SER A 110 -8.84 -5.14 -1.61
N CYS A 111 -9.81 -4.33 -1.25
CA CYS A 111 -10.07 -3.92 0.14
C CYS A 111 -10.45 -5.12 1.02
N LEU A 112 -11.32 -6.00 0.54
CA LEU A 112 -11.69 -7.24 1.23
C LEU A 112 -10.47 -8.16 1.43
N LEU A 113 -9.62 -8.30 0.40
CA LEU A 113 -8.38 -9.07 0.51
C LEU A 113 -7.44 -8.46 1.56
N ALA A 114 -7.26 -7.14 1.57
CA ALA A 114 -6.46 -6.44 2.57
C ALA A 114 -6.93 -6.74 3.99
N LYS A 115 -8.25 -6.67 4.24
CA LYS A 115 -8.86 -7.05 5.52
C LYS A 115 -8.52 -8.49 5.90
N GLN A 116 -8.67 -9.43 4.99
CA GLN A 116 -8.38 -10.84 5.28
C GLN A 116 -6.89 -11.09 5.55
N MET A 117 -5.99 -10.41 4.83
CA MET A 117 -4.55 -10.45 5.08
C MET A 117 -4.19 -9.94 6.47
N LEU A 118 -4.74 -8.81 6.88
CA LEU A 118 -4.54 -8.27 8.23
C LEU A 118 -5.10 -9.22 9.30
N GLN A 119 -6.31 -9.73 9.09
CA GLN A 119 -6.97 -10.65 10.02
C GLN A 119 -6.22 -11.99 10.16
N SER A 120 -5.55 -12.46 9.11
CA SER A 120 -4.76 -13.69 9.16
C SER A 120 -3.55 -13.59 10.08
N ASN A 121 -3.08 -12.37 10.36
CA ASN A 121 -1.90 -12.06 11.19
C ASN A 121 -0.65 -12.89 10.85
N GLN A 122 -0.41 -13.13 9.56
CA GLN A 122 0.68 -13.97 9.06
C GLN A 122 1.93 -13.19 8.65
N GLY A 123 2.12 -11.97 9.18
CA GLY A 123 3.35 -11.20 8.99
C GLY A 123 3.28 -10.04 7.99
N THR A 124 2.19 -9.88 7.25
CA THR A 124 2.00 -8.70 6.39
C THR A 124 1.89 -7.44 7.26
N ARG A 125 2.67 -6.40 6.91
CA ARG A 125 2.77 -5.14 7.68
C ARG A 125 2.41 -3.92 6.85
N PHE A 126 2.57 -3.98 5.54
CA PHE A 126 2.24 -2.88 4.63
C PHE A 126 1.43 -3.43 3.46
N ILE A 127 0.31 -2.79 3.17
CA ILE A 127 -0.58 -3.14 2.06
C ILE A 127 -0.83 -1.90 1.23
N GLN A 128 -0.51 -1.96 -0.05
CA GLN A 128 -0.80 -0.91 -1.01
C GLN A 128 -1.96 -1.33 -1.90
N LEU A 129 -2.99 -0.51 -1.95
CA LEU A 129 -4.15 -0.64 -2.82
C LEU A 129 -4.21 0.53 -3.78
N ASP A 130 -4.64 0.28 -5.02
CA ASP A 130 -4.78 1.29 -6.06
C ASP A 130 -6.17 1.31 -6.63
N ILE A 131 -6.71 2.51 -6.83
CA ILE A 131 -7.90 2.75 -7.63
C ILE A 131 -7.60 3.83 -8.67
N GLY A 132 -7.47 3.45 -9.93
CA GLY A 132 -7.17 4.35 -11.03
C GLY A 132 -8.42 5.02 -11.62
N GLY A 133 -8.21 5.77 -12.70
CA GLY A 133 -9.29 6.37 -13.48
C GLY A 133 -9.74 7.74 -12.99
N TRP A 134 -8.88 8.47 -12.26
CA TRP A 134 -9.16 9.82 -11.76
C TRP A 134 -8.73 10.95 -12.70
N ASP A 135 -8.04 10.63 -13.80
CA ASP A 135 -7.55 11.62 -14.77
C ASP A 135 -8.65 12.08 -15.74
N MET A 136 -9.63 12.82 -15.20
CA MET A 136 -10.90 13.16 -15.83
C MET A 136 -10.88 14.58 -16.39
N HIS A 137 -10.20 14.79 -17.51
CA HIS A 137 -10.11 16.07 -18.22
C HIS A 137 -11.34 16.39 -19.08
N SER A 138 -12.33 15.47 -19.17
CA SER A 138 -13.57 15.65 -19.91
C SER A 138 -14.73 14.94 -19.23
N ASN A 139 -15.94 15.50 -19.36
CA ASN A 139 -17.19 14.90 -18.89
C ASN A 139 -17.13 14.28 -17.49
N ILE A 140 -16.45 14.95 -16.55
CA ILE A 140 -16.14 14.41 -15.21
C ILE A 140 -17.39 13.98 -14.44
N TYR A 141 -18.53 14.65 -14.64
CA TYR A 141 -19.81 14.34 -13.95
C TYR A 141 -20.71 13.38 -14.72
N ALA A 142 -20.26 12.80 -15.84
CA ALA A 142 -20.99 11.69 -16.47
C ALA A 142 -21.11 10.50 -15.50
N ALA A 143 -22.19 9.74 -15.57
CA ALA A 143 -22.51 8.68 -14.62
C ALA A 143 -21.41 7.61 -14.50
N ASN A 144 -20.68 7.34 -15.58
CA ASN A 144 -19.56 6.38 -15.63
C ASN A 144 -18.17 7.01 -15.33
N SER A 145 -18.12 8.27 -14.92
CA SER A 145 -16.90 9.01 -14.61
C SER A 145 -16.73 9.16 -13.08
N LEU A 146 -16.63 10.38 -12.53
CA LEU A 146 -16.45 10.63 -11.11
C LEU A 146 -17.51 9.96 -10.22
N PRO A 147 -18.83 9.97 -10.56
CA PRO A 147 -19.83 9.29 -9.73
C PRO A 147 -19.55 7.78 -9.58
N ALA A 148 -19.16 7.09 -10.65
CA ALA A 148 -18.84 5.68 -10.59
C ALA A 148 -17.57 5.41 -9.76
N ARG A 149 -16.51 6.23 -9.93
CA ARG A 149 -15.25 6.08 -9.17
C ARG A 149 -15.44 6.35 -7.68
N THR A 150 -16.18 7.40 -7.33
CA THR A 150 -16.46 7.72 -5.92
C THR A 150 -17.31 6.64 -5.26
N THR A 151 -18.29 6.06 -5.96
CA THR A 151 -19.07 4.95 -5.43
C THR A 151 -18.22 3.70 -5.22
N GLU A 152 -17.32 3.38 -6.13
CA GLU A 152 -16.41 2.25 -6.00
C GLU A 152 -15.44 2.44 -4.82
N LEU A 153 -14.88 3.65 -4.68
CA LEU A 153 -14.01 4.02 -3.57
C LEU A 153 -14.77 3.93 -2.24
N ASP A 154 -15.93 4.54 -2.16
CA ASP A 154 -16.76 4.60 -0.95
C ASP A 154 -17.14 3.19 -0.46
N ASN A 155 -17.69 2.36 -1.34
CA ASN A 155 -18.05 0.98 -0.99
C ASN A 155 -16.84 0.18 -0.49
N GLY A 156 -15.69 0.29 -1.14
CA GLY A 156 -14.50 -0.46 -0.75
C GLY A 156 -13.93 0.00 0.59
N VAL A 157 -13.76 1.31 0.77
CA VAL A 157 -13.12 1.88 1.96
C VAL A 157 -14.05 1.86 3.17
N SER A 158 -15.34 2.18 3.03
CA SER A 158 -16.27 2.18 4.15
C SER A 158 -16.43 0.79 4.76
N GLU A 159 -16.56 -0.26 3.93
CA GLU A 159 -16.64 -1.64 4.41
C GLU A 159 -15.31 -2.11 5.02
N LEU A 160 -14.16 -1.70 4.44
CA LEU A 160 -12.86 -1.99 5.03
C LEU A 160 -12.74 -1.40 6.44
N LEU A 161 -13.07 -0.13 6.62
CA LEU A 161 -13.00 0.54 7.93
C LEU A 161 -13.98 -0.10 8.93
N ALA A 162 -15.21 -0.40 8.51
CA ALA A 162 -16.20 -1.05 9.35
C ALA A 162 -15.77 -2.45 9.80
N ASP A 163 -15.21 -3.25 8.89
CA ASP A 163 -14.73 -4.60 9.23
C ASP A 163 -13.47 -4.56 10.11
N LEU A 164 -12.55 -3.61 9.89
CA LEU A 164 -11.38 -3.41 10.76
C LEU A 164 -11.80 -2.94 12.16
N GLU A 165 -12.78 -2.06 12.26
CA GLU A 165 -13.35 -1.61 13.55
C GLU A 165 -14.01 -2.77 14.29
N ALA A 166 -14.89 -3.51 13.61
CA ALA A 166 -15.63 -4.65 14.19
C ALA A 166 -14.70 -5.76 14.71
N THR A 167 -13.52 -5.91 14.11
CA THR A 167 -12.51 -6.91 14.53
C THR A 167 -11.45 -6.34 15.49
N GLY A 168 -11.50 -5.05 15.81
CA GLY A 168 -10.50 -4.36 16.63
C GLY A 168 -9.18 -4.05 15.91
N LEU A 169 -9.00 -4.51 14.68
CA LEU A 169 -7.80 -4.30 13.88
C LEU A 169 -7.57 -2.83 13.52
N LEU A 170 -8.62 -2.01 13.51
CA LEU A 170 -8.49 -0.57 13.23
C LEU A 170 -7.62 0.14 14.28
N ASN A 171 -7.56 -0.36 15.51
CA ASN A 171 -6.70 0.21 16.55
C ASN A 171 -5.20 0.02 16.26
N GLU A 172 -4.85 -0.98 15.47
CA GLU A 172 -3.46 -1.36 15.15
C GLU A 172 -3.11 -1.11 13.68
N THR A 173 -4.06 -0.57 12.90
CA THR A 173 -3.88 -0.35 11.46
C THR A 173 -4.07 1.12 11.13
N LEU A 174 -3.03 1.76 10.59
CA LEU A 174 -3.14 3.08 10.00
C LEU A 174 -3.62 2.94 8.55
N VAL A 175 -4.78 3.50 8.25
CA VAL A 175 -5.31 3.59 6.89
C VAL A 175 -5.04 4.99 6.36
N VAL A 176 -4.29 5.10 5.26
CA VAL A 176 -3.97 6.37 4.59
C VAL A 176 -4.54 6.34 3.19
N MET A 177 -5.31 7.36 2.82
CA MET A 177 -5.89 7.50 1.50
C MET A 177 -5.52 8.86 0.91
N MET A 178 -4.90 8.86 -0.26
CA MET A 178 -4.37 10.07 -0.90
C MET A 178 -4.22 9.86 -2.42
N GLY A 179 -4.12 10.96 -3.15
CA GLY A 179 -3.70 10.99 -4.56
C GLY A 179 -2.35 11.68 -4.72
N GLU A 180 -1.85 11.76 -5.94
CA GLU A 180 -0.59 12.45 -6.27
C GLU A 180 -0.73 13.97 -6.29
N PHE A 181 -1.91 14.49 -6.69
CA PHE A 181 -2.27 15.92 -6.71
C PHE A 181 -3.79 16.07 -6.69
N GLY A 182 -4.28 17.31 -6.52
CA GLY A 182 -5.69 17.63 -6.54
C GLY A 182 -6.25 17.94 -7.93
N ARG A 183 -7.50 18.34 -7.96
CA ARG A 183 -8.21 18.80 -9.18
C ARG A 183 -8.76 20.21 -8.96
N THR A 184 -8.82 21.01 -10.05
CA THR A 184 -9.37 22.36 -10.00
C THR A 184 -10.77 22.38 -9.41
N VAL A 185 -11.05 23.30 -8.48
CA VAL A 185 -12.31 23.35 -7.73
C VAL A 185 -13.33 24.35 -8.26
N SER A 186 -12.88 25.30 -9.09
CA SER A 186 -13.75 26.28 -9.77
C SER A 186 -14.59 25.63 -10.87
N ASN A 187 -14.99 26.37 -11.89
CA ASN A 187 -15.73 25.85 -13.04
C ASN A 187 -14.95 24.74 -13.74
N VAL A 188 -15.67 23.78 -14.32
CA VAL A 188 -15.08 22.79 -15.21
C VAL A 188 -14.45 23.46 -16.43
N ASN A 189 -13.47 22.82 -17.05
CA ASN A 189 -12.86 23.29 -18.30
C ASN A 189 -13.84 23.17 -19.51
N ALA A 190 -13.39 23.60 -20.68
CA ALA A 190 -14.25 23.60 -21.90
C ALA A 190 -14.75 22.19 -22.31
N ALA A 191 -14.07 21.13 -21.89
CA ALA A 191 -14.46 19.74 -22.13
C ALA A 191 -15.33 19.16 -20.98
N ALA A 192 -15.80 19.99 -20.06
CA ALA A 192 -16.54 19.60 -18.87
C ALA A 192 -15.74 18.65 -17.93
N GLY A 193 -14.41 18.79 -17.89
CA GLY A 193 -13.51 18.08 -17.01
C GLY A 193 -12.86 18.99 -15.98
N ARG A 194 -11.95 18.43 -15.19
CA ARG A 194 -11.13 19.17 -14.20
C ARG A 194 -9.66 18.87 -14.41
N ASP A 195 -8.88 19.95 -14.45
CA ASP A 195 -7.42 19.85 -14.66
C ASP A 195 -6.67 19.66 -13.36
N HIS A 196 -5.37 19.38 -13.43
CA HIS A 196 -4.50 19.18 -12.29
C HIS A 196 -4.43 20.45 -11.42
N HIS A 197 -4.35 20.26 -10.11
CA HIS A 197 -4.26 21.35 -9.15
C HIS A 197 -3.34 20.98 -7.99
N LEU A 198 -2.65 21.97 -7.43
CA LEU A 198 -1.65 21.75 -6.40
C LEU A 198 -2.27 21.35 -5.05
N GLN A 199 -3.48 21.86 -4.74
CA GLN A 199 -4.13 21.56 -3.48
C GLN A 199 -4.81 20.20 -3.54
N GLN A 200 -4.52 19.36 -2.55
CA GLN A 200 -5.14 18.06 -2.36
C GLN A 200 -5.41 17.80 -0.88
N PHE A 201 -6.04 16.69 -0.58
CA PHE A 201 -6.25 16.22 0.78
C PHE A 201 -5.69 14.81 0.97
N CYS A 202 -5.40 14.48 2.22
CA CYS A 202 -5.06 13.14 2.64
C CYS A 202 -5.99 12.75 3.79
N VAL A 203 -6.49 11.52 3.79
CA VAL A 203 -7.32 10.98 4.87
C VAL A 203 -6.53 9.99 5.69
N PHE A 204 -6.62 10.12 7.01
CA PHE A 204 -6.06 9.18 7.98
C PHE A 204 -7.18 8.56 8.81
N ALA A 205 -7.13 7.26 9.03
CA ALA A 205 -8.04 6.55 9.91
C ALA A 205 -7.31 5.43 10.65
N GLY A 206 -7.78 5.06 11.82
CA GLY A 206 -7.21 3.99 12.63
C GLY A 206 -5.93 4.35 13.38
N ALA A 207 -5.28 3.35 13.97
CA ALA A 207 -4.05 3.48 14.77
C ALA A 207 -4.13 4.60 15.84
N GLY A 208 -5.29 4.79 16.46
CA GLY A 208 -5.51 5.81 17.48
C GLY A 208 -5.67 7.23 16.97
N THR A 209 -5.75 7.46 15.65
CA THR A 209 -6.03 8.79 15.09
C THR A 209 -7.39 9.30 15.55
N ARG A 210 -7.49 10.60 15.86
CA ARG A 210 -8.75 11.25 16.23
C ARG A 210 -9.57 11.58 14.99
N GLY A 211 -10.64 10.83 14.77
CA GLY A 211 -11.56 11.03 13.66
C GLY A 211 -12.45 12.26 13.78
N GLY A 212 -13.22 12.53 12.72
CA GLY A 212 -14.25 13.56 12.69
C GLY A 212 -13.75 15.00 12.63
N ARG A 213 -12.48 15.23 12.20
CA ARG A 213 -11.89 16.57 12.12
C ARG A 213 -11.08 16.78 10.85
N ALA A 214 -10.85 18.03 10.50
CA ALA A 214 -9.94 18.45 9.46
C ALA A 214 -8.74 19.20 10.06
N ILE A 215 -7.56 19.05 9.49
CA ILE A 215 -6.33 19.77 9.81
C ILE A 215 -6.00 20.64 8.60
N GLY A 216 -6.07 21.95 8.78
CA GLY A 216 -5.97 22.93 7.71
C GLY A 216 -7.27 23.14 6.93
N SER A 217 -7.31 24.23 6.19
CA SER A 217 -8.41 24.59 5.31
C SER A 217 -7.92 25.32 4.07
N THR A 218 -8.72 25.25 3.00
CA THR A 218 -8.52 26.09 1.81
C THR A 218 -9.32 27.38 1.92
N ASP A 219 -8.98 28.33 1.09
CA ASP A 219 -9.80 29.52 0.89
C ASP A 219 -11.17 29.19 0.28
N ALA A 220 -12.07 30.14 0.21
CA ALA A 220 -13.42 29.97 -0.31
C ALA A 220 -13.45 29.50 -1.79
N THR A 221 -12.36 29.70 -2.52
CA THR A 221 -12.23 29.24 -3.91
C THR A 221 -11.61 27.85 -4.00
N GLY A 222 -11.06 27.30 -2.91
CA GLY A 222 -10.31 26.05 -2.88
C GLY A 222 -8.95 26.10 -3.56
N ASN A 223 -8.50 27.28 -4.01
CA ASN A 223 -7.27 27.41 -4.80
C ASN A 223 -6.01 27.51 -3.94
N ASN A 224 -6.12 27.98 -2.70
CA ASN A 224 -4.97 28.15 -1.82
C ASN A 224 -5.27 27.60 -0.43
N VAL A 225 -4.24 27.24 0.32
CA VAL A 225 -4.35 26.95 1.75
C VAL A 225 -4.55 28.27 2.48
N ALA A 226 -5.67 28.42 3.18
CA ALA A 226 -5.99 29.57 4.01
C ALA A 226 -5.44 29.42 5.43
N GLU A 227 -5.60 28.22 6.00
CA GLU A 227 -5.10 27.88 7.33
C GLU A 227 -4.31 26.58 7.27
N SER A 228 -3.13 26.58 7.86
CA SER A 228 -2.29 25.38 7.91
C SER A 228 -2.84 24.32 8.90
N GLY A 229 -3.46 24.77 9.97
CA GLY A 229 -4.17 23.95 10.95
C GLY A 229 -3.28 23.08 11.85
N TRP A 230 -1.95 23.24 11.80
CA TRP A 230 -1.00 22.43 12.57
C TRP A 230 0.17 23.26 13.15
N SER A 231 0.89 22.66 14.08
CA SER A 231 1.91 23.31 14.92
C SER A 231 3.08 23.94 14.14
N ARG A 232 3.41 23.42 12.94
CA ARG A 232 4.51 24.00 12.14
C ARG A 232 4.12 25.27 11.39
N GLY A 233 2.83 25.68 11.38
CA GLY A 233 2.36 26.97 10.86
C GLY A 233 2.59 27.20 9.36
N ARG A 234 2.87 26.15 8.59
CA ARG A 234 3.05 26.15 7.13
C ARG A 234 2.15 25.11 6.46
N THR A 235 2.02 25.17 5.16
CA THR A 235 1.31 24.13 4.38
C THR A 235 1.92 22.75 4.62
N ILE A 236 1.07 21.77 4.88
CA ILE A 236 1.45 20.34 4.95
C ILE A 236 1.93 19.91 3.56
N ARG A 237 3.02 19.17 3.51
CA ARG A 237 3.62 18.62 2.30
C ARG A 237 3.55 17.09 2.31
N MET A 238 3.85 16.48 1.17
CA MET A 238 3.87 15.01 1.06
C MET A 238 4.90 14.38 1.99
N GLU A 239 6.04 15.05 2.17
CA GLU A 239 7.10 14.63 3.08
C GLU A 239 6.65 14.64 4.55
N ASP A 240 5.71 15.53 4.93
CA ASP A 240 5.10 15.51 6.26
C ASP A 240 4.17 14.31 6.43
N VAL A 241 3.44 13.94 5.39
CA VAL A 241 2.62 12.73 5.36
C VAL A 241 3.51 11.49 5.48
N GLU A 242 4.61 11.45 4.75
CA GLU A 242 5.60 10.37 4.81
C GLU A 242 6.22 10.25 6.21
N ALA A 243 6.67 11.36 6.80
CA ALA A 243 7.17 11.41 8.17
C ALA A 243 6.12 10.92 9.19
N THR A 244 4.84 11.24 8.94
CA THR A 244 3.72 10.80 9.77
C THR A 244 3.54 9.29 9.72
N ILE A 245 3.60 8.68 8.53
CA ILE A 245 3.50 7.24 8.35
C ILE A 245 4.66 6.51 9.04
N TYR A 246 5.90 6.96 8.83
CA TYR A 246 7.07 6.38 9.51
C TYR A 246 6.94 6.49 11.04
N SER A 247 6.57 7.66 11.54
CA SER A 247 6.39 7.88 12.98
C SER A 247 5.31 6.96 13.58
N ALA A 248 4.18 6.79 12.89
CA ALA A 248 3.11 5.89 13.32
C ALA A 248 3.56 4.41 13.36
N LEU A 249 4.50 4.02 12.51
CA LEU A 249 5.11 2.69 12.48
C LEU A 249 6.24 2.53 13.50
N GLY A 250 6.57 3.57 14.27
CA GLY A 250 7.68 3.57 15.23
C GLY A 250 9.06 3.63 14.56
N ILE A 251 9.13 4.09 13.32
CA ILE A 251 10.36 4.25 12.55
C ILE A 251 10.82 5.70 12.66
N ASP A 252 12.10 5.90 12.97
CA ASP A 252 12.70 7.23 12.98
C ASP A 252 12.80 7.77 11.55
N TRP A 253 11.90 8.66 11.22
CA TRP A 253 11.79 9.30 9.91
C TRP A 253 12.98 10.20 9.54
N THR A 254 13.82 10.57 10.51
CA THR A 254 15.06 11.35 10.29
C THR A 254 16.25 10.45 9.89
N THR A 255 16.05 9.16 9.79
CA THR A 255 17.11 8.19 9.48
C THR A 255 17.71 8.45 8.10
N VAL A 256 19.04 8.40 8.05
CA VAL A 256 19.81 8.39 6.79
C VAL A 256 20.50 7.04 6.68
N ARG A 257 20.27 6.31 5.60
CA ARG A 257 20.92 5.02 5.31
C ARG A 257 22.10 5.23 4.38
N TYR A 258 23.21 4.52 4.64
CA TYR A 258 24.43 4.55 3.84
C TYR A 258 24.81 3.19 3.25
N ASP A 259 23.86 2.27 3.24
CA ASP A 259 24.03 0.91 2.68
C ASP A 259 23.66 0.82 1.18
N ASP A 260 23.35 1.94 0.53
CA ASP A 260 23.20 2.00 -0.91
C ASP A 260 24.56 1.71 -1.62
N PRO A 261 24.56 1.11 -2.82
CA PRO A 261 25.78 0.71 -3.52
C PRO A 261 26.81 1.83 -3.75
N LEU A 262 26.36 3.08 -3.77
CA LEU A 262 27.21 4.25 -3.96
C LEU A 262 27.52 5.01 -2.65
N LYS A 263 26.97 4.56 -1.53
CA LYS A 263 27.15 5.17 -0.18
C LYS A 263 26.89 6.67 -0.13
N ARG A 264 25.89 7.13 -0.88
CA ARG A 264 25.55 8.56 -0.98
C ARG A 264 24.78 9.10 0.21
N GLY A 265 24.19 8.21 1.01
CA GLY A 265 23.18 8.55 2.02
C GLY A 265 21.78 8.64 1.41
N PHE A 266 20.86 7.90 1.99
CA PHE A 266 19.45 7.88 1.59
C PHE A 266 18.62 8.29 2.80
N GLU A 267 18.03 9.47 2.73
CA GLU A 267 17.13 9.97 3.76
C GLU A 267 15.78 9.24 3.65
N TYR A 268 15.22 8.80 4.77
CA TYR A 268 13.86 8.21 4.77
C TYR A 268 12.83 9.24 4.35
N VAL A 269 12.95 10.45 4.88
CA VAL A 269 12.18 11.62 4.44
C VAL A 269 13.16 12.69 3.99
N PRO A 270 13.05 13.25 2.79
CA PRO A 270 13.93 14.29 2.30
C PRO A 270 14.04 15.45 3.32
N PHE A 271 15.26 15.88 3.61
CA PHE A 271 15.56 16.91 4.62
C PHE A 271 15.03 16.61 6.03
N GLY A 272 14.74 15.34 6.34
CA GLY A 272 14.32 14.88 7.66
C GLY A 272 15.31 15.27 8.77
N PRO A 273 16.62 14.98 8.62
CA PRO A 273 17.64 15.36 9.61
C PRO A 273 17.74 16.87 9.86
N ALA A 274 17.34 17.70 8.92
CA ALA A 274 17.31 19.17 9.05
C ALA A 274 16.00 19.71 9.65
N ASP A 275 15.07 18.84 10.04
CA ASP A 275 13.75 19.16 10.60
C ASP A 275 12.91 20.12 9.71
N VAL A 276 13.08 20.03 8.39
CA VAL A 276 12.27 20.80 7.44
C VAL A 276 10.85 20.25 7.39
N TYR A 277 10.74 18.93 7.38
CA TYR A 277 9.48 18.18 7.41
C TYR A 277 9.35 17.42 8.72
N GLY A 278 8.16 16.91 9.04
CA GLY A 278 7.94 16.13 10.24
C GLY A 278 6.50 15.69 10.43
N PRO A 279 6.25 14.81 11.40
CA PRO A 279 4.95 14.19 11.60
C PRO A 279 3.86 15.20 11.97
N ILE A 280 2.64 14.94 11.49
CA ILE A 280 1.43 15.71 11.80
C ILE A 280 0.87 15.18 13.11
N ASN A 281 1.42 15.63 14.23
CA ASN A 281 1.07 15.14 15.57
C ASN A 281 -0.40 15.42 15.94
N GLU A 282 -1.01 16.43 15.35
CA GLU A 282 -2.40 16.81 15.52
C GLU A 282 -3.38 15.68 15.16
N LEU A 283 -2.93 14.67 14.43
CA LEU A 283 -3.74 13.47 14.17
C LEU A 283 -4.04 12.66 15.43
N TRP A 284 -3.25 12.78 16.51
CA TRP A 284 -3.38 12.00 17.74
C TRP A 284 -3.69 12.82 19.00
N ILE A 285 -3.60 14.16 18.95
CA ILE A 285 -3.81 15.07 20.10
C ILE A 285 -5.11 15.85 20.05
#